data_c012064cea68e8614d87c1aa7fca0786
#
_entry.id   c012064cea68e8614d87c1aa7fca0786
#
_cell.length_a   1.000
_cell.length_b   1.000
_cell.length_c   1.000
_cell.angle_alpha   90.00
_cell.angle_beta   90.00
_cell.angle_gamma   90.00
#
_symmetry.space_group_name_H-M   'P 1'
#
loop_
_entity.id
_entity.type
_entity.pdbx_description
1 polymer ?
#
loop_
_entity_poly.entity_id
_entity_poly.type
_entity_poly.pdbx_seq_one_letter_code
_entity_poly.pdbx_strand_id
1 'polypeptide(L)'
;MLILAALALAQVAPQQGPMKTFGDWVVACDNVKRCEMTSLMPEGGDWSDNGWQMSVTREAGPTGGWTVELIGEETRAGLTVHVEGAPAASAAAVWRGDSFSGGEALSLVTALANGKAVIVRDGAGKVLGRVSLAGSSASLRFIDAEQGRAGTVSAAVAKGAKPASAVPAAPALPVVASIRATGAPAALSSAQLDQLWTQSDCAENYETESRPEVGRHALGGGATLVLVPCGAGAYNFSSVPYVIKAGKAQIAVFDSQPGWTGDGPPMLVNAGFDAKTGELGSYAKGRGIGDCGSAETYVWDGSRFRLTEARGMGECRGSINWLTVWRARAVPH
;
A
#
# COMPACT_ATOMS: atom_id res chain seq x y z
N MET A 1 7.08 -1.36 49.00
CA MET A 1 6.69 -2.18 47.82
C MET A 1 5.85 -1.32 46.88
N LEU A 2 6.47 -0.69 45.91
CA LEU A 2 5.75 0.08 44.89
C LEU A 2 5.29 -0.92 43.79
N ILE A 3 3.98 -1.10 43.67
CA ILE A 3 3.37 -1.85 42.58
C ILE A 3 3.34 -0.91 41.36
N LEU A 4 4.26 -1.10 40.42
CA LEU A 4 4.16 -0.51 39.11
C LEU A 4 3.00 -1.20 38.36
N ALA A 5 1.84 -0.54 38.31
CA ALA A 5 0.77 -0.93 37.43
C ALA A 5 1.22 -0.63 35.99
N ALA A 6 1.60 -1.67 35.26
CA ALA A 6 1.76 -1.59 33.83
C ALA A 6 0.37 -1.29 33.23
N LEU A 7 0.11 -0.04 32.83
CA LEU A 7 -1.03 0.28 31.95
C LEU A 7 -0.78 -0.44 30.63
N ALA A 8 -1.47 -1.56 30.44
CA ALA A 8 -1.64 -2.14 29.12
C ALA A 8 -2.46 -1.13 28.30
N LEU A 9 -1.78 -0.32 27.48
CA LEU A 9 -2.43 0.46 26.44
C LEU A 9 -3.18 -0.52 25.56
N ALA A 10 -4.51 -0.51 25.65
CA ALA A 10 -5.35 -1.23 24.70
C ALA A 10 -5.00 -0.69 23.31
N GLN A 11 -4.26 -1.50 22.54
CA GLN A 11 -3.87 -1.11 21.20
C GLN A 11 -5.12 -1.17 20.32
N VAL A 12 -5.58 0.00 19.90
CA VAL A 12 -6.68 0.15 18.94
C VAL A 12 -6.31 -0.60 17.67
N ALA A 13 -7.26 -1.36 17.11
CA ALA A 13 -7.06 -2.04 15.84
C ALA A 13 -6.70 -1.03 14.74
N PRO A 14 -5.79 -1.40 13.80
CA PRO A 14 -5.43 -0.54 12.69
C PRO A 14 -6.66 -0.07 11.92
N GLN A 15 -6.80 1.24 11.75
CA GLN A 15 -7.81 1.83 10.88
C GLN A 15 -7.14 2.39 9.64
N GLN A 16 -7.36 1.73 8.52
CA GLN A 16 -6.87 2.20 7.22
C GLN A 16 -7.50 3.56 6.88
N GLY A 17 -6.70 4.41 6.26
CA GLY A 17 -7.17 5.70 5.79
C GLY A 17 -8.08 5.59 4.57
N PRO A 18 -8.78 6.69 4.23
CA PRO A 18 -9.76 6.67 3.15
C PRO A 18 -9.10 6.62 1.78
N MET A 19 -9.74 5.89 0.85
CA MET A 19 -9.42 5.86 -0.58
C MET A 19 -10.64 6.24 -1.40
N LYS A 20 -10.44 7.04 -2.46
CA LYS A 20 -11.53 7.47 -3.37
C LYS A 20 -11.04 7.58 -4.81
N THR A 21 -11.96 7.32 -5.74
CA THR A 21 -11.74 7.50 -7.18
C THR A 21 -12.51 8.72 -7.67
N PHE A 22 -11.84 9.53 -8.49
CA PHE A 22 -12.39 10.69 -9.16
C PHE A 22 -11.98 10.67 -10.64
N GLY A 23 -12.90 10.34 -11.53
CA GLY A 23 -12.61 10.22 -12.96
C GLY A 23 -11.46 9.22 -13.24
N ASP A 24 -10.35 9.73 -13.76
CA ASP A 24 -9.17 8.93 -14.11
C ASP A 24 -8.06 9.02 -13.04
N TRP A 25 -8.43 9.26 -11.79
CA TRP A 25 -7.51 9.34 -10.66
C TRP A 25 -8.08 8.63 -9.44
N VAL A 26 -7.23 7.88 -8.75
CA VAL A 26 -7.50 7.36 -7.42
C VAL A 26 -6.60 8.09 -6.41
N VAL A 27 -7.12 8.38 -5.24
CA VAL A 27 -6.41 9.06 -4.16
C VAL A 27 -6.67 8.36 -2.84
N ALA A 28 -5.63 8.23 -2.01
CA ALA A 28 -5.73 7.74 -0.65
C ALA A 28 -4.89 8.62 0.29
N CYS A 29 -5.28 8.63 1.57
CA CYS A 29 -4.47 9.17 2.64
C CYS A 29 -4.28 8.08 3.69
N ASP A 30 -3.07 7.91 4.20
CA ASP A 30 -2.81 6.95 5.26
C ASP A 30 -3.23 7.47 6.66
N ASN A 31 -3.05 6.62 7.66
CA ASN A 31 -3.36 6.93 9.06
C ASN A 31 -2.58 8.12 9.64
N VAL A 32 -1.47 8.52 9.03
CA VAL A 32 -0.69 9.71 9.45
C VAL A 32 -0.87 10.89 8.49
N LYS A 33 -1.91 10.83 7.66
CA LYS A 33 -2.31 11.90 6.74
C LYS A 33 -1.28 12.21 5.63
N ARG A 34 -0.36 11.30 5.33
CA ARG A 34 0.33 11.34 4.04
C ARG A 34 -0.66 10.91 2.97
N CYS A 35 -0.83 11.74 1.97
CA CYS A 35 -1.78 11.47 0.90
C CYS A 35 -1.04 11.23 -0.42
N GLU A 36 -1.56 10.32 -1.21
CA GLU A 36 -1.04 10.01 -2.54
C GLU A 36 -2.20 9.82 -3.51
N MET A 37 -2.04 10.32 -4.73
CA MET A 37 -2.97 10.07 -5.83
C MET A 37 -2.19 9.56 -7.04
N THR A 38 -2.80 8.66 -7.80
CA THR A 38 -2.21 8.11 -9.02
C THR A 38 -3.22 8.12 -10.15
N SER A 39 -2.71 8.30 -11.37
CA SER A 39 -3.54 8.25 -12.57
C SER A 39 -3.93 6.81 -12.91
N LEU A 40 -5.09 6.68 -13.49
CA LEU A 40 -5.66 5.46 -14.05
C LEU A 40 -5.75 5.59 -15.57
N MET A 41 -5.84 4.48 -16.27
CA MET A 41 -6.26 4.46 -17.65
C MET A 41 -7.67 5.07 -17.76
N PRO A 42 -7.94 5.97 -18.71
CA PRO A 42 -9.28 6.50 -18.94
C PRO A 42 -10.32 5.39 -19.08
N GLU A 43 -11.54 5.63 -18.60
CA GLU A 43 -12.62 4.67 -18.73
C GLU A 43 -12.92 4.43 -20.22
N GLY A 44 -12.92 3.17 -20.64
CA GLY A 44 -13.03 2.79 -22.06
C GLY A 44 -11.80 3.07 -22.92
N GLY A 45 -10.67 3.47 -22.30
CA GLY A 45 -9.40 3.66 -23.01
C GLY A 45 -8.76 2.36 -23.48
N ASP A 46 -7.89 2.45 -24.47
CA ASP A 46 -7.11 1.34 -24.99
C ASP A 46 -5.85 1.11 -24.11
N TRP A 47 -5.43 -0.14 -24.00
CA TRP A 47 -4.20 -0.49 -23.26
C TRP A 47 -2.94 0.12 -23.88
N SER A 48 -2.92 0.40 -25.17
CA SER A 48 -1.84 1.11 -25.84
C SER A 48 -1.67 2.56 -25.34
N ASP A 49 -2.71 3.14 -24.75
CA ASP A 49 -2.69 4.50 -24.20
C ASP A 49 -2.18 4.52 -22.75
N ASN A 50 -2.01 3.36 -22.10
CA ASN A 50 -1.62 3.24 -20.68
C ASN A 50 -0.10 3.18 -20.43
N GLY A 51 0.72 3.49 -21.43
CA GLY A 51 2.19 3.43 -21.29
C GLY A 51 2.77 4.43 -20.28
N TRP A 52 1.97 5.41 -19.82
CA TRP A 52 2.41 6.48 -18.93
C TRP A 52 1.41 6.72 -17.81
N GLN A 53 1.92 6.78 -16.59
CA GLN A 53 1.19 7.09 -15.38
C GLN A 53 1.90 8.17 -14.58
N MET A 54 1.19 8.81 -13.68
CA MET A 54 1.73 9.83 -12.80
C MET A 54 1.24 9.59 -11.38
N SER A 55 2.14 9.68 -10.42
CA SER A 55 1.84 9.69 -9.00
C SER A 55 2.16 11.05 -8.40
N VAL A 56 1.32 11.49 -7.47
CA VAL A 56 1.48 12.75 -6.73
C VAL A 56 1.32 12.49 -5.25
N THR A 57 2.35 12.75 -4.48
CA THR A 57 2.36 12.61 -3.03
C THR A 57 2.36 13.97 -2.33
N ARG A 58 1.61 14.08 -1.24
CA ARG A 58 1.66 15.18 -0.29
C ARG A 58 1.97 14.68 1.11
N GLU A 59 3.08 15.16 1.67
CA GLU A 59 3.39 14.90 3.06
C GLU A 59 2.44 15.67 4.00
N ALA A 60 2.16 15.09 5.17
CA ALA A 60 1.29 15.69 6.17
C ALA A 60 1.96 16.86 6.91
N GLY A 61 1.16 17.65 7.64
CA GLY A 61 1.65 18.75 8.47
C GLY A 61 1.83 20.07 7.72
N PRO A 62 2.05 21.19 8.42
CA PRO A 62 2.09 22.53 7.85
C PRO A 62 3.14 22.70 6.74
N THR A 63 4.29 22.03 6.90
CA THR A 63 5.44 22.10 6.00
C THR A 63 5.50 20.95 4.99
N GLY A 64 4.52 20.05 4.99
CA GLY A 64 4.48 18.89 4.09
C GLY A 64 4.62 19.30 2.63
N GLY A 65 5.64 18.75 1.96
CA GLY A 65 5.97 19.03 0.57
C GLY A 65 5.18 18.17 -0.42
N TRP A 66 5.35 18.49 -1.71
CA TRP A 66 4.87 17.71 -2.83
C TRP A 66 6.00 16.91 -3.46
N THR A 67 5.68 15.68 -3.89
CA THR A 67 6.49 14.88 -4.80
C THR A 67 5.60 14.46 -5.97
N VAL A 68 6.12 14.54 -7.20
CA VAL A 68 5.44 14.08 -8.40
C VAL A 68 6.36 13.12 -9.12
N GLU A 69 5.85 11.94 -9.45
CA GLU A 69 6.58 10.89 -10.14
C GLU A 69 5.92 10.58 -11.48
N LEU A 70 6.75 10.32 -12.48
CA LEU A 70 6.35 9.84 -13.78
C LEU A 70 6.68 8.35 -13.87
N ILE A 71 5.70 7.54 -14.21
CA ILE A 71 5.80 6.08 -14.26
C ILE A 71 5.55 5.63 -15.70
N GLY A 72 6.45 4.87 -16.28
CA GLY A 72 6.34 4.34 -17.63
C GLY A 72 7.55 3.50 -18.01
N GLU A 73 7.41 2.58 -18.96
CA GLU A 73 8.48 1.67 -19.38
C GLU A 73 9.69 2.39 -19.99
N GLU A 74 9.45 3.52 -20.65
CA GLU A 74 10.49 4.34 -21.29
C GLU A 74 10.96 5.52 -20.39
N THR A 75 10.67 5.47 -19.08
CA THR A 75 11.04 6.58 -18.18
C THR A 75 12.57 6.71 -18.10
N ARG A 76 13.09 7.86 -18.52
CA ARG A 76 14.51 8.21 -18.53
C ARG A 76 14.70 9.71 -18.35
N ALA A 77 15.89 10.16 -17.95
CA ALA A 77 16.21 11.58 -17.85
C ALA A 77 16.10 12.27 -19.23
N GLY A 78 15.75 13.56 -19.20
CA GLY A 78 15.63 14.40 -20.41
C GLY A 78 14.26 14.38 -21.07
N LEU A 79 13.29 13.65 -20.53
CA LEU A 79 11.90 13.79 -20.94
C LEU A 79 11.33 15.13 -20.51
N THR A 80 10.41 15.67 -21.29
CA THR A 80 9.64 16.86 -20.89
C THR A 80 8.21 16.50 -20.60
N VAL A 81 7.71 16.99 -19.48
CA VAL A 81 6.32 16.86 -19.04
C VAL A 81 5.64 18.20 -19.29
N HIS A 82 4.61 18.23 -20.10
CA HIS A 82 3.84 19.42 -20.44
C HIS A 82 2.37 19.24 -20.05
N VAL A 83 1.82 20.20 -19.30
CA VAL A 83 0.41 20.17 -18.90
C VAL A 83 -0.42 21.01 -19.87
N GLU A 84 -1.20 20.35 -20.70
CA GLU A 84 -2.10 20.96 -21.66
C GLU A 84 -3.22 21.73 -20.96
N GLY A 85 -3.43 22.98 -21.38
CA GLY A 85 -4.48 23.85 -20.82
C GLY A 85 -4.06 24.60 -19.55
N ALA A 86 -2.85 24.37 -19.02
CA ALA A 86 -2.32 25.15 -17.91
C ALA A 86 -1.61 26.45 -18.39
N PRO A 87 -1.50 27.49 -17.52
CA PRO A 87 -0.73 28.69 -17.85
C PRO A 87 0.73 28.36 -18.19
N ALA A 88 1.30 29.02 -19.19
CA ALA A 88 2.62 28.72 -19.74
C ALA A 88 3.75 28.69 -18.69
N ALA A 89 3.68 29.54 -17.67
CA ALA A 89 4.70 29.62 -16.60
C ALA A 89 4.78 28.35 -15.70
N SER A 90 3.74 27.53 -15.68
CA SER A 90 3.68 26.28 -14.86
C SER A 90 3.48 25.04 -15.71
N ALA A 91 3.38 25.19 -17.03
CA ALA A 91 2.90 24.12 -17.93
C ALA A 91 3.96 23.08 -18.30
N ALA A 92 5.25 23.31 -18.05
CA ALA A 92 6.29 22.39 -18.49
C ALA A 92 7.40 22.21 -17.44
N ALA A 93 7.87 20.98 -17.31
CA ALA A 93 8.99 20.59 -16.47
C ALA A 93 9.86 19.54 -17.19
N VAL A 94 11.15 19.49 -16.86
CA VAL A 94 12.11 18.50 -17.40
C VAL A 94 12.30 17.39 -16.38
N TRP A 95 11.98 16.16 -16.78
CA TRP A 95 12.16 14.97 -15.97
C TRP A 95 13.65 14.61 -15.86
N ARG A 96 14.14 14.46 -14.63
CA ARG A 96 15.56 14.16 -14.35
C ARG A 96 15.84 12.69 -14.04
N GLY A 97 14.78 11.86 -13.99
CA GLY A 97 14.90 10.41 -13.87
C GLY A 97 14.43 9.82 -12.53
N ASP A 98 14.06 10.67 -11.55
CA ASP A 98 13.61 10.22 -10.23
C ASP A 98 12.24 10.79 -9.85
N SER A 99 12.18 12.06 -9.43
CA SER A 99 10.93 12.74 -9.07
C SER A 99 11.07 14.25 -9.20
N PHE A 100 9.94 14.95 -9.32
CA PHE A 100 9.87 16.38 -9.10
C PHE A 100 9.62 16.64 -7.61
N SER A 101 10.29 17.62 -7.02
CA SER A 101 10.16 18.01 -5.62
C SER A 101 10.20 19.54 -5.45
N GLY A 102 9.94 20.03 -4.24
CA GLY A 102 10.04 21.45 -3.91
C GLY A 102 9.17 22.35 -4.78
N GLY A 103 9.73 23.47 -5.27
CA GLY A 103 9.00 24.45 -6.09
C GLY A 103 8.56 23.91 -7.45
N GLU A 104 9.32 23.00 -8.04
CA GLU A 104 9.00 22.35 -9.32
C GLU A 104 7.75 21.47 -9.20
N ALA A 105 7.68 20.62 -8.15
CA ALA A 105 6.50 19.83 -7.85
C ALA A 105 5.28 20.71 -7.55
N LEU A 106 5.44 21.80 -6.80
CA LEU A 106 4.35 22.72 -6.49
C LEU A 106 3.79 23.39 -7.77
N SER A 107 4.67 23.79 -8.68
CA SER A 107 4.27 24.37 -9.97
C SER A 107 3.51 23.35 -10.81
N LEU A 108 4.01 22.11 -10.86
CA LEU A 108 3.38 21.05 -11.62
C LEU A 108 2.00 20.68 -11.02
N VAL A 109 1.88 20.50 -9.70
CA VAL A 109 0.61 20.23 -9.03
C VAL A 109 -0.42 21.35 -9.28
N THR A 110 0.03 22.62 -9.31
CA THR A 110 -0.83 23.75 -9.65
C THR A 110 -1.35 23.65 -11.10
N ALA A 111 -0.49 23.20 -12.00
CA ALA A 111 -0.87 22.96 -13.39
C ALA A 111 -1.85 21.77 -13.53
N LEU A 112 -1.58 20.65 -12.83
CA LEU A 112 -2.44 19.46 -12.82
C LEU A 112 -3.87 19.78 -12.36
N ALA A 113 -4.02 20.70 -11.40
CA ALA A 113 -5.32 21.12 -10.88
C ALA A 113 -6.24 21.78 -11.92
N ASN A 114 -5.66 22.37 -12.97
CA ASN A 114 -6.38 23.19 -13.95
C ASN A 114 -6.21 22.69 -15.40
N GLY A 115 -5.34 21.69 -15.62
CA GLY A 115 -5.02 21.16 -16.93
C GLY A 115 -6.06 20.14 -17.44
N LYS A 116 -5.86 19.74 -18.68
CA LYS A 116 -6.69 18.71 -19.34
C LYS A 116 -5.95 17.37 -19.45
N ALA A 117 -4.65 17.41 -19.72
CA ALA A 117 -3.80 16.25 -19.84
C ALA A 117 -2.32 16.62 -19.59
N VAL A 118 -1.54 15.63 -19.20
CA VAL A 118 -0.08 15.69 -19.21
C VAL A 118 0.39 15.03 -20.49
N ILE A 119 1.26 15.72 -21.25
CA ILE A 119 1.90 15.21 -22.46
C ILE A 119 3.37 14.97 -22.12
N VAL A 120 3.80 13.72 -22.32
CA VAL A 120 5.21 13.32 -22.17
C VAL A 120 5.88 13.38 -23.53
N ARG A 121 7.03 14.07 -23.63
CA ARG A 121 7.81 14.21 -24.86
C ARG A 121 9.27 13.83 -24.64
N ASP A 122 9.91 13.34 -25.69
CA ASP A 122 11.35 13.14 -25.69
C ASP A 122 12.12 14.45 -25.96
N GLY A 123 13.47 14.39 -25.94
CA GLY A 123 14.34 15.54 -26.20
C GLY A 123 14.23 16.10 -27.62
N ALA A 124 13.66 15.38 -28.57
CA ALA A 124 13.36 15.84 -29.93
C ALA A 124 11.94 16.45 -30.05
N GLY A 125 11.16 16.44 -28.98
CA GLY A 125 9.80 16.98 -28.92
C GLY A 125 8.72 16.00 -29.39
N LYS A 126 9.08 14.73 -29.72
CA LYS A 126 8.13 13.69 -30.08
C LYS A 126 7.25 13.33 -28.87
N VAL A 127 5.95 13.23 -29.06
CA VAL A 127 5.00 12.76 -28.04
C VAL A 127 5.22 11.27 -27.83
N LEU A 128 5.49 10.87 -26.58
CA LEU A 128 5.64 9.50 -26.16
C LEU A 128 4.38 8.97 -25.47
N GLY A 129 3.57 9.86 -24.86
CA GLY A 129 2.35 9.47 -24.23
C GLY A 129 1.58 10.61 -23.60
N ARG A 130 0.44 10.26 -23.03
CA ARG A 130 -0.54 11.18 -22.46
C ARG A 130 -1.12 10.62 -21.17
N VAL A 131 -1.26 11.46 -20.14
CA VAL A 131 -1.97 11.13 -18.90
C VAL A 131 -3.18 12.04 -18.78
N SER A 132 -4.36 11.44 -18.60
CA SER A 132 -5.61 12.20 -18.40
C SER A 132 -5.59 12.95 -17.08
N LEU A 133 -6.10 14.18 -17.05
CA LEU A 133 -6.30 14.96 -15.82
C LEU A 133 -7.77 15.03 -15.39
N ALA A 134 -8.66 14.23 -16.00
CA ALA A 134 -10.05 14.13 -15.56
C ALA A 134 -10.09 13.58 -14.12
N GLY A 135 -10.52 14.40 -13.16
CA GLY A 135 -10.57 14.04 -11.74
C GLY A 135 -9.39 14.50 -10.89
N SER A 136 -8.27 14.94 -11.49
CA SER A 136 -7.08 15.40 -10.75
C SER A 136 -7.40 16.52 -9.76
N SER A 137 -8.17 17.53 -10.16
CA SER A 137 -8.61 18.62 -9.29
C SER A 137 -9.46 18.15 -8.10
N ALA A 138 -10.33 17.16 -8.30
CA ALA A 138 -11.14 16.57 -7.24
C ALA A 138 -10.28 15.78 -6.25
N SER A 139 -9.31 15.01 -6.75
CA SER A 139 -8.33 14.28 -5.93
C SER A 139 -7.48 15.25 -5.09
N LEU A 140 -7.01 16.35 -5.67
CA LEU A 140 -6.26 17.39 -4.94
C LEU A 140 -7.13 18.09 -3.87
N ARG A 141 -8.43 18.32 -4.14
CA ARG A 141 -9.37 18.83 -3.12
C ARG A 141 -9.59 17.85 -1.98
N PHE A 142 -9.63 16.56 -2.29
CA PHE A 142 -9.71 15.51 -1.27
C PHE A 142 -8.47 15.54 -0.37
N ILE A 143 -7.27 15.67 -0.92
CA ILE A 143 -6.02 15.83 -0.15
C ILE A 143 -6.10 17.08 0.73
N ASP A 144 -6.54 18.23 0.19
CA ASP A 144 -6.70 19.46 0.97
C ASP A 144 -7.63 19.26 2.17
N ALA A 145 -8.74 18.54 1.99
CA ALA A 145 -9.71 18.25 3.05
C ALA A 145 -9.14 17.30 4.11
N GLU A 146 -8.57 16.17 3.69
CA GLU A 146 -8.03 15.15 4.60
C GLU A 146 -6.87 15.66 5.45
N GLN A 147 -6.06 16.57 4.92
CA GLN A 147 -4.94 17.19 5.63
C GLN A 147 -5.33 18.48 6.38
N GLY A 148 -6.60 18.91 6.36
CA GLY A 148 -7.05 20.14 6.98
C GLY A 148 -6.46 21.41 6.33
N ARG A 149 -6.09 21.35 5.04
CA ARG A 149 -5.51 22.47 4.29
C ARG A 149 -6.54 23.37 3.64
N ALA A 150 -7.76 22.90 3.48
CA ALA A 150 -8.84 23.70 2.86
C ALA A 150 -9.02 25.03 3.57
N GLY A 151 -9.05 26.13 2.79
CA GLY A 151 -9.11 27.51 3.29
C GLY A 151 -7.76 28.09 3.74
N THR A 152 -6.63 27.38 3.56
CA THR A 152 -5.29 27.91 3.83
C THR A 152 -4.58 28.34 2.56
N VAL A 153 -3.51 29.13 2.70
CA VAL A 153 -2.62 29.51 1.57
C VAL A 153 -1.85 28.32 1.00
N SER A 154 -1.73 27.21 1.77
CA SER A 154 -1.00 26.00 1.38
C SER A 154 -1.87 24.93 0.71
N ALA A 155 -3.18 25.15 0.59
CA ALA A 155 -4.05 24.26 -0.16
C ALA A 155 -3.63 24.18 -1.64
N ALA A 156 -3.82 23.02 -2.27
CA ALA A 156 -3.58 22.85 -3.70
C ALA A 156 -4.65 23.57 -4.54
N VAL A 157 -5.91 23.32 -4.21
CA VAL A 157 -7.09 23.80 -4.94
C VAL A 157 -8.00 24.65 -4.06
N ALA A 158 -8.32 24.17 -2.85
CA ALA A 158 -9.25 24.83 -1.93
C ALA A 158 -8.56 25.96 -1.15
N LYS A 159 -7.86 26.87 -1.85
CA LYS A 159 -7.08 27.97 -1.25
C LYS A 159 -7.96 28.96 -0.49
N GLY A 160 -7.39 29.59 0.54
CA GLY A 160 -8.00 30.64 1.33
C GLY A 160 -6.94 31.48 2.05
N ALA A 161 -7.38 32.37 2.95
CA ALA A 161 -6.51 33.33 3.61
C ALA A 161 -5.82 32.80 4.89
N LYS A 162 -6.19 31.63 5.41
CA LYS A 162 -5.57 31.09 6.63
C LYS A 162 -4.08 30.78 6.38
N PRO A 163 -3.20 31.07 7.34
CA PRO A 163 -1.78 30.76 7.17
C PRO A 163 -1.52 29.25 7.10
N ALA A 164 -0.40 28.83 6.50
CA ALA A 164 -0.01 27.42 6.43
C ALA A 164 0.15 26.77 7.83
N SER A 165 0.50 27.56 8.84
CA SER A 165 0.58 27.11 10.24
C SER A 165 -0.76 26.69 10.87
N ALA A 166 -1.90 27.01 10.22
CA ALA A 166 -3.20 26.53 10.64
C ALA A 166 -3.47 25.07 10.26
N VAL A 167 -2.63 24.47 9.41
CA VAL A 167 -2.70 23.04 9.08
C VAL A 167 -2.29 22.21 10.30
N PRO A 168 -3.07 21.18 10.68
CA PRO A 168 -2.69 20.30 11.78
C PRO A 168 -1.32 19.66 11.58
N ALA A 169 -0.58 19.45 12.69
CA ALA A 169 0.65 18.66 12.65
C ALA A 169 0.36 17.23 12.17
N ALA A 170 1.35 16.62 11.50
CA ALA A 170 1.25 15.22 11.12
C ALA A 170 1.06 14.35 12.37
N PRO A 171 0.09 13.40 12.38
CA PRO A 171 0.00 12.42 13.44
C PRO A 171 1.30 11.62 13.58
N ALA A 172 1.62 11.18 14.80
CA ALA A 172 2.77 10.31 15.02
C ALA A 172 2.54 8.94 14.36
N LEU A 173 3.58 8.41 13.75
CA LEU A 173 3.54 7.05 13.21
C LEU A 173 3.37 6.05 14.36
N PRO A 174 2.34 5.17 14.33
CA PRO A 174 2.17 4.14 15.34
C PRO A 174 3.42 3.25 15.45
N VAL A 175 3.70 2.79 16.66
CA VAL A 175 4.80 1.88 16.94
C VAL A 175 4.23 0.54 17.38
N VAL A 176 4.66 -0.54 16.72
CA VAL A 176 4.28 -1.91 17.06
C VAL A 176 5.52 -2.69 17.51
N ALA A 177 5.37 -3.49 18.55
CA ALA A 177 6.43 -4.40 18.98
C ALA A 177 6.61 -5.52 17.95
N SER A 178 7.84 -6.00 17.78
CA SER A 178 8.13 -7.17 16.96
C SER A 178 9.17 -8.06 17.63
N ILE A 179 9.14 -9.36 17.33
CA ILE A 179 10.16 -10.32 17.74
C ILE A 179 11.03 -10.62 16.51
N ARG A 180 12.35 -10.67 16.72
CA ARG A 180 13.26 -11.07 15.64
C ARG A 180 13.05 -12.53 15.28
N ALA A 181 12.91 -12.81 13.99
CA ALA A 181 12.85 -14.17 13.48
C ALA A 181 14.21 -14.88 13.71
N THR A 182 14.25 -15.79 14.66
CA THR A 182 15.47 -16.51 15.05
C THR A 182 15.18 -18.00 15.31
N GLY A 183 16.19 -18.83 15.18
CA GLY A 183 16.09 -20.26 15.40
C GLY A 183 15.68 -21.04 14.14
N ALA A 184 15.33 -22.30 14.31
CA ALA A 184 14.78 -23.16 13.26
C ALA A 184 13.28 -23.33 13.44
N PRO A 185 12.50 -23.46 12.35
CA PRO A 185 11.08 -23.79 12.46
C PRO A 185 10.90 -25.18 13.05
N ALA A 186 9.81 -25.39 13.78
CA ALA A 186 9.48 -26.69 14.35
C ALA A 186 9.35 -27.76 13.26
N ALA A 187 9.90 -28.95 13.53
CA ALA A 187 9.61 -30.13 12.72
C ALA A 187 8.15 -30.59 13.01
N LEU A 188 7.44 -30.97 11.98
CA LEU A 188 6.08 -31.51 12.07
C LEU A 188 6.07 -32.97 11.68
N SER A 189 5.41 -33.82 12.49
CA SER A 189 5.11 -35.19 12.10
C SER A 189 4.00 -35.24 11.03
N SER A 190 3.89 -36.35 10.32
CA SER A 190 2.83 -36.56 9.34
C SER A 190 1.45 -36.38 9.96
N ALA A 191 1.21 -36.90 11.18
CA ALA A 191 -0.04 -36.70 11.87
C ALA A 191 -0.39 -35.27 12.21
N GLN A 192 0.63 -34.43 12.55
CA GLN A 192 0.42 -32.99 12.75
C GLN A 192 0.10 -32.25 11.44
N LEU A 193 0.76 -32.65 10.36
CA LEU A 193 0.44 -32.11 9.02
C LEU A 193 -0.98 -32.45 8.60
N ASP A 194 -1.39 -33.72 8.73
CA ASP A 194 -2.76 -34.17 8.42
C ASP A 194 -3.80 -33.43 9.26
N GLN A 195 -3.50 -33.20 10.53
CA GLN A 195 -4.37 -32.41 11.42
C GLN A 195 -4.52 -30.96 10.93
N LEU A 196 -3.44 -30.29 10.51
CA LEU A 196 -3.49 -28.92 9.98
C LEU A 196 -4.29 -28.85 8.69
N TRP A 197 -4.10 -29.79 7.77
CA TRP A 197 -4.88 -29.90 6.55
C TRP A 197 -6.39 -30.05 6.81
N THR A 198 -6.74 -30.87 7.79
CA THR A 198 -8.15 -31.08 8.18
C THR A 198 -8.74 -29.85 8.87
N GLN A 199 -8.00 -29.24 9.81
CA GLN A 199 -8.49 -28.09 10.57
C GLN A 199 -8.62 -26.80 9.76
N SER A 200 -7.91 -26.70 8.65
CA SER A 200 -7.98 -25.54 7.75
C SER A 200 -9.08 -25.64 6.71
N ASP A 201 -9.77 -26.80 6.60
CA ASP A 201 -10.69 -27.13 5.51
C ASP A 201 -10.03 -27.06 4.11
N CYS A 202 -8.69 -26.96 4.06
CA CYS A 202 -7.95 -26.82 2.79
C CYS A 202 -7.68 -28.18 2.13
N ALA A 203 -7.85 -29.28 2.86
CA ALA A 203 -7.64 -30.64 2.34
C ALA A 203 -8.53 -30.95 1.13
N GLU A 204 -9.73 -30.39 1.08
CA GLU A 204 -10.70 -30.63 0.02
C GLU A 204 -10.28 -30.03 -1.35
N ASN A 205 -9.33 -29.10 -1.33
CA ASN A 205 -8.84 -28.44 -2.55
C ASN A 205 -7.76 -29.24 -3.27
N TYR A 206 -7.29 -30.37 -2.71
CA TYR A 206 -6.18 -31.13 -3.26
C TYR A 206 -6.38 -32.64 -3.10
N GLU A 207 -6.03 -33.43 -4.13
CA GLU A 207 -5.84 -34.86 -3.96
C GLU A 207 -4.68 -35.11 -2.97
N THR A 208 -4.82 -36.14 -2.11
CA THR A 208 -3.85 -36.35 -1.02
C THR A 208 -2.40 -36.46 -1.49
N GLU A 209 -2.18 -37.14 -2.63
CA GLU A 209 -0.87 -37.36 -3.24
C GLU A 209 -0.30 -36.09 -3.91
N SER A 210 -1.14 -35.08 -4.18
CA SER A 210 -0.76 -33.84 -4.85
C SER A 210 -0.77 -32.61 -3.93
N ARG A 211 -0.91 -32.81 -2.61
CA ARG A 211 -0.86 -31.71 -1.63
C ARG A 211 0.48 -30.99 -1.70
N PRO A 212 0.48 -29.66 -1.87
CA PRO A 212 1.72 -28.89 -1.86
C PRO A 212 2.42 -28.94 -0.51
N GLU A 213 3.72 -28.68 -0.50
CA GLU A 213 4.49 -28.59 0.74
C GLU A 213 3.97 -27.42 1.60
N VAL A 214 3.82 -27.67 2.90
CA VAL A 214 3.43 -26.68 3.90
C VAL A 214 4.63 -25.79 4.23
N GLY A 215 4.50 -24.48 4.03
CA GLY A 215 5.52 -23.49 4.37
C GLY A 215 5.75 -23.42 5.87
N ARG A 216 7.03 -23.39 6.33
CA ARG A 216 7.39 -23.31 7.75
C ARG A 216 8.49 -22.29 7.98
N HIS A 217 8.24 -21.32 8.89
CA HIS A 217 9.17 -20.23 9.15
C HIS A 217 9.30 -20.01 10.66
N ALA A 218 10.54 -19.85 11.15
CA ALA A 218 10.78 -19.51 12.54
C ALA A 218 10.38 -18.04 12.80
N LEU A 219 9.53 -17.81 13.81
CA LEU A 219 9.10 -16.47 14.22
C LEU A 219 9.96 -15.90 15.36
N GLY A 220 10.86 -16.70 15.95
CA GLY A 220 11.56 -16.37 17.19
C GLY A 220 10.74 -16.73 18.43
N GLY A 221 11.38 -16.69 19.61
CA GLY A 221 10.72 -17.05 20.87
C GLY A 221 10.16 -18.47 20.93
N GLY A 222 10.68 -19.39 20.11
CA GLY A 222 10.19 -20.79 19.99
C GLY A 222 8.86 -20.94 19.23
N ALA A 223 8.42 -19.89 18.52
CA ALA A 223 7.23 -19.94 17.67
C ALA A 223 7.58 -20.25 16.22
N THR A 224 6.71 -20.96 15.53
CA THR A 224 6.82 -21.28 14.09
C THR A 224 5.54 -20.87 13.37
N LEU A 225 5.68 -20.08 12.32
CA LEU A 225 4.62 -19.85 11.34
C LEU A 225 4.51 -21.06 10.42
N VAL A 226 3.31 -21.52 10.20
CA VAL A 226 2.99 -22.58 9.25
C VAL A 226 1.96 -22.05 8.27
N LEU A 227 2.26 -22.12 6.99
CA LEU A 227 1.38 -21.70 5.90
C LEU A 227 0.81 -22.97 5.23
N VAL A 228 -0.44 -23.26 5.49
CA VAL A 228 -1.14 -24.41 4.88
C VAL A 228 -1.72 -23.94 3.56
N PRO A 229 -1.28 -24.48 2.41
CA PRO A 229 -1.86 -24.12 1.11
C PRO A 229 -3.36 -24.38 1.08
N CYS A 230 -4.16 -23.47 0.54
CA CYS A 230 -5.62 -23.53 0.58
C CYS A 230 -6.28 -23.22 -0.77
N GLY A 231 -5.62 -23.58 -1.84
CA GLY A 231 -6.10 -23.41 -3.19
C GLY A 231 -5.25 -22.44 -4.01
N ALA A 232 -5.39 -22.58 -5.31
CA ALA A 232 -4.68 -21.78 -6.30
C ALA A 232 -5.63 -21.34 -7.40
N GLY A 233 -5.64 -20.02 -7.69
CA GLY A 233 -6.19 -19.47 -8.92
C GLY A 233 -5.11 -19.30 -9.97
N ALA A 234 -5.44 -18.65 -11.08
CA ALA A 234 -4.48 -18.42 -12.17
C ALA A 234 -3.25 -17.58 -11.76
N TYR A 235 -3.36 -16.77 -10.72
CA TYR A 235 -2.32 -15.82 -10.29
C TYR A 235 -2.32 -15.53 -8.77
N ASN A 236 -3.24 -16.15 -8.01
CA ASN A 236 -3.33 -16.04 -6.55
C ASN A 236 -3.24 -17.44 -5.95
N PHE A 237 -2.35 -17.60 -4.96
CA PHE A 237 -2.18 -18.81 -4.16
C PHE A 237 -2.59 -18.50 -2.73
N SER A 238 -3.60 -19.16 -2.23
CA SER A 238 -4.14 -18.92 -0.88
C SER A 238 -3.49 -19.85 0.14
N SER A 239 -3.33 -19.33 1.37
CA SER A 239 -2.82 -20.13 2.50
C SER A 239 -3.51 -19.72 3.80
N VAL A 240 -3.82 -20.71 4.62
CA VAL A 240 -4.27 -20.49 6.00
C VAL A 240 -3.05 -20.50 6.92
N PRO A 241 -2.79 -19.40 7.66
CA PRO A 241 -1.65 -19.30 8.56
C PRO A 241 -1.96 -19.89 9.94
N TYR A 242 -1.04 -20.72 10.44
CA TYR A 242 -1.03 -21.22 11.81
C TYR A 242 0.24 -20.77 12.53
N VAL A 243 0.17 -20.66 13.84
CA VAL A 243 1.33 -20.50 14.71
C VAL A 243 1.46 -21.71 15.62
N ILE A 244 2.62 -22.35 15.60
CA ILE A 244 2.96 -23.43 16.51
C ILE A 244 3.86 -22.87 17.61
N LYS A 245 3.44 -23.04 18.88
CA LYS A 245 4.21 -22.67 20.05
C LYS A 245 4.06 -23.75 21.11
N ALA A 246 5.17 -24.20 21.70
CA ALA A 246 5.19 -25.30 22.67
C ALA A 246 4.43 -26.56 22.18
N GLY A 247 4.57 -26.91 20.91
CA GLY A 247 3.95 -28.09 20.28
C GLY A 247 2.46 -27.95 19.96
N LYS A 248 1.83 -26.81 20.27
CA LYS A 248 0.41 -26.56 19.98
C LYS A 248 0.26 -25.66 18.75
N ALA A 249 -0.54 -26.10 17.79
CA ALA A 249 -0.90 -25.33 16.62
C ALA A 249 -2.20 -24.55 16.89
N GLN A 250 -2.21 -23.29 16.51
CA GLN A 250 -3.39 -22.41 16.57
C GLN A 250 -3.44 -21.56 15.30
N ILE A 251 -4.64 -21.23 14.83
CA ILE A 251 -4.82 -20.27 13.74
C ILE A 251 -4.13 -18.94 14.15
N ALA A 252 -3.38 -18.36 13.23
CA ALA A 252 -2.70 -17.12 13.46
C ALA A 252 -3.69 -15.98 13.71
N VAL A 253 -3.38 -15.13 14.68
CA VAL A 253 -4.21 -13.96 15.02
C VAL A 253 -3.56 -12.73 14.40
N PHE A 254 -4.38 -11.88 13.79
CA PHE A 254 -3.98 -10.60 13.21
C PHE A 254 -4.70 -9.46 13.93
N ASP A 255 -4.07 -8.31 14.05
CA ASP A 255 -4.73 -7.09 14.55
C ASP A 255 -5.53 -6.35 13.47
N SER A 256 -5.25 -6.65 12.21
CA SER A 256 -6.05 -6.33 11.03
C SER A 256 -6.02 -7.53 10.10
N GLN A 257 -7.18 -8.05 9.74
CA GLN A 257 -7.28 -9.23 8.88
C GLN A 257 -6.70 -8.95 7.49
N PRO A 258 -6.05 -9.95 6.85
CA PRO A 258 -5.66 -9.87 5.44
C PRO A 258 -6.86 -9.57 4.54
N GLY A 259 -6.64 -8.81 3.47
CA GLY A 259 -7.71 -8.25 2.65
C GLY A 259 -8.65 -9.24 1.95
N TRP A 260 -8.27 -10.53 1.85
CA TRP A 260 -9.10 -11.59 1.26
C TRP A 260 -9.69 -12.56 2.30
N THR A 261 -9.61 -12.21 3.55
CA THR A 261 -10.27 -12.95 4.62
C THR A 261 -11.77 -12.62 4.58
N GLY A 262 -12.60 -13.67 4.35
CA GLY A 262 -14.04 -13.58 4.48
C GLY A 262 -14.50 -13.83 5.94
N ASP A 263 -15.62 -14.51 6.10
CA ASP A 263 -16.15 -14.90 7.43
C ASP A 263 -15.39 -16.11 8.05
N GLY A 264 -14.41 -16.67 7.33
CA GLY A 264 -13.62 -17.83 7.73
C GLY A 264 -12.32 -17.49 8.46
N PRO A 265 -11.37 -18.43 8.55
CA PRO A 265 -10.04 -18.19 9.09
C PRO A 265 -9.27 -17.16 8.25
N PRO A 266 -8.25 -16.52 8.82
CA PRO A 266 -7.38 -15.61 8.05
C PRO A 266 -6.85 -16.28 6.79
N MET A 267 -6.97 -15.59 5.66
CA MET A 267 -6.52 -16.09 4.36
C MET A 267 -5.46 -15.16 3.80
N LEU A 268 -4.22 -15.62 3.75
CA LEU A 268 -3.13 -14.93 3.08
C LEU A 268 -3.10 -15.33 1.60
N VAL A 269 -2.87 -14.37 0.74
CA VAL A 269 -2.74 -14.61 -0.71
C VAL A 269 -1.33 -14.28 -1.15
N ASN A 270 -0.72 -15.15 -1.96
CA ASN A 270 0.68 -15.06 -2.37
C ASN A 270 1.60 -14.75 -1.18
N ALA A 271 1.40 -15.48 -0.08
CA ALA A 271 2.08 -15.25 1.18
C ALA A 271 3.60 -15.38 1.04
N GLY A 272 4.33 -14.44 1.62
CA GLY A 272 5.79 -14.46 1.69
C GLY A 272 6.28 -14.10 3.09
N PHE A 273 7.28 -14.81 3.60
CA PHE A 273 7.92 -14.51 4.87
C PHE A 273 9.42 -14.23 4.66
N ASP A 274 9.84 -13.02 5.01
CA ASP A 274 11.26 -12.66 5.01
C ASP A 274 11.86 -12.89 6.42
N ALA A 275 12.70 -13.91 6.53
CA ALA A 275 13.36 -14.26 7.78
C ALA A 275 14.38 -13.19 8.26
N LYS A 276 14.86 -12.29 7.38
CA LYS A 276 15.82 -11.24 7.75
C LYS A 276 15.11 -10.08 8.44
N THR A 277 13.95 -9.67 7.93
CA THR A 277 13.15 -8.57 8.48
C THR A 277 12.12 -9.07 9.48
N GLY A 278 11.71 -10.34 9.42
CA GLY A 278 10.61 -10.93 10.19
C GLY A 278 9.24 -10.53 9.68
N GLU A 279 9.16 -10.06 8.43
CA GLU A 279 7.94 -9.60 7.80
C GLU A 279 7.19 -10.72 7.12
N LEU A 280 5.88 -10.77 7.34
CA LEU A 280 4.94 -11.62 6.65
C LEU A 280 4.11 -10.76 5.69
N GLY A 281 4.24 -11.01 4.40
CA GLY A 281 3.46 -10.34 3.36
C GLY A 281 2.26 -11.14 2.91
N SER A 282 1.20 -10.43 2.51
CA SER A 282 0.07 -10.93 1.72
C SER A 282 -0.12 -10.01 0.52
N TYR A 283 -0.27 -10.56 -0.69
CA TYR A 283 -0.42 -9.79 -1.92
C TYR A 283 -1.51 -10.40 -2.80
N ALA A 284 -2.70 -9.85 -2.72
CA ALA A 284 -3.88 -10.34 -3.42
C ALA A 284 -4.17 -9.49 -4.66
N LYS A 285 -3.98 -10.05 -5.84
CA LYS A 285 -4.30 -9.39 -7.10
C LYS A 285 -5.79 -9.53 -7.42
N GLY A 286 -6.44 -8.43 -7.79
CA GLY A 286 -7.81 -8.45 -8.30
C GLY A 286 -7.91 -9.08 -9.69
N ARG A 287 -6.82 -8.98 -10.49
CA ARG A 287 -6.66 -9.67 -11.78
C ARG A 287 -5.19 -9.89 -12.15
N GLY A 288 -4.94 -10.72 -13.17
CA GLY A 288 -3.62 -11.27 -13.48
C GLY A 288 -2.49 -10.28 -13.67
N ILE A 289 -2.76 -9.12 -14.29
CA ILE A 289 -1.76 -8.08 -14.53
C ILE A 289 -1.35 -7.31 -13.26
N GLY A 290 -2.09 -7.49 -12.14
CA GLY A 290 -1.73 -6.89 -10.84
C GLY A 290 -1.94 -5.38 -10.75
N ASP A 291 -2.87 -4.83 -11.50
CA ASP A 291 -3.20 -3.41 -11.50
C ASP A 291 -4.31 -3.02 -10.49
N CYS A 292 -4.79 -3.98 -9.71
CA CYS A 292 -5.72 -3.77 -8.60
C CYS A 292 -5.62 -4.92 -7.57
N GLY A 293 -6.05 -4.63 -6.34
CA GLY A 293 -6.04 -5.59 -5.24
C GLY A 293 -5.65 -4.98 -3.90
N SER A 294 -5.15 -5.82 -2.98
CA SER A 294 -4.64 -5.42 -1.67
C SER A 294 -3.29 -6.07 -1.37
N ALA A 295 -2.48 -5.37 -0.58
CA ALA A 295 -1.21 -5.87 -0.08
C ALA A 295 -1.02 -5.44 1.38
N GLU A 296 -0.69 -6.38 2.24
CA GLU A 296 -0.47 -6.15 3.66
C GLU A 296 0.89 -6.71 4.07
N THR A 297 1.55 -6.01 4.99
CA THR A 297 2.78 -6.47 5.65
C THR A 297 2.58 -6.49 7.15
N TYR A 298 2.98 -7.59 7.77
CA TYR A 298 2.83 -7.82 9.20
C TYR A 298 4.16 -8.22 9.84
N VAL A 299 4.28 -7.97 11.16
CA VAL A 299 5.35 -8.49 12.01
C VAL A 299 4.76 -9.26 13.20
N TRP A 300 5.49 -10.26 13.68
CA TRP A 300 5.08 -11.06 14.85
C TRP A 300 5.47 -10.37 16.15
N ASP A 301 4.51 -10.14 17.07
CA ASP A 301 4.77 -9.51 18.38
C ASP A 301 4.94 -10.51 19.54
N GLY A 302 4.92 -11.83 19.24
CA GLY A 302 4.97 -12.91 20.23
C GLY A 302 3.60 -13.50 20.58
N SER A 303 2.50 -12.85 20.16
CA SER A 303 1.12 -13.26 20.38
C SER A 303 0.25 -13.18 19.13
N ARG A 304 0.49 -12.22 18.27
CA ARG A 304 -0.27 -11.96 17.03
C ARG A 304 0.59 -11.27 15.97
N PHE A 305 0.12 -11.28 14.74
CA PHE A 305 0.66 -10.49 13.65
C PHE A 305 0.11 -9.07 13.71
N ARG A 306 1.04 -8.10 13.67
CA ARG A 306 0.77 -6.67 13.74
C ARG A 306 0.96 -6.04 12.37
N LEU A 307 -0.08 -5.37 11.86
CA LEU A 307 -0.02 -4.68 10.59
C LEU A 307 0.99 -3.53 10.62
N THR A 308 1.97 -3.55 9.73
CA THR A 308 2.97 -2.49 9.57
C THR A 308 2.73 -1.66 8.32
N GLU A 309 2.21 -2.26 7.26
CA GLU A 309 1.82 -1.56 6.04
C GLU A 309 0.56 -2.19 5.45
N ALA A 310 -0.35 -1.35 4.93
CA ALA A 310 -1.41 -1.77 4.04
C ALA A 310 -1.45 -0.85 2.82
N ARG A 311 -1.53 -1.47 1.65
CA ARG A 311 -1.64 -0.82 0.36
C ARG A 311 -2.83 -1.39 -0.40
N GLY A 312 -3.45 -0.58 -1.22
CA GLY A 312 -4.58 -1.04 -2.03
C GLY A 312 -4.71 -0.28 -3.34
N MET A 313 -5.41 -0.91 -4.27
CA MET A 313 -5.89 -0.32 -5.52
C MET A 313 -7.24 -0.93 -5.82
N GLY A 314 -8.30 -0.14 -5.62
CA GLY A 314 -9.68 -0.58 -5.85
C GLY A 314 -10.10 -0.59 -7.32
N GLU A 315 -9.31 0.07 -8.19
CA GLU A 315 -9.63 0.26 -9.60
C GLU A 315 -8.73 -0.59 -10.49
N CYS A 316 -9.31 -1.56 -11.19
CA CYS A 316 -8.60 -2.38 -12.17
C CYS A 316 -8.46 -1.64 -13.51
N ARG A 317 -7.77 -0.48 -13.50
CA ARG A 317 -7.62 0.44 -14.63
C ARG A 317 -6.16 0.78 -14.91
N GLY A 318 -5.30 -0.25 -14.92
CA GLY A 318 -3.94 -0.18 -15.41
C GLY A 318 -2.90 0.44 -14.49
N SER A 319 -3.25 0.93 -13.30
CA SER A 319 -2.26 1.49 -12.38
C SER A 319 -1.48 0.40 -11.66
N ILE A 320 -0.16 0.45 -11.75
CA ILE A 320 0.75 -0.42 -10.98
C ILE A 320 1.16 0.20 -9.64
N ASN A 321 0.77 1.45 -9.38
CA ASN A 321 1.08 2.17 -8.15
C ASN A 321 -0.07 2.02 -7.15
N TRP A 322 0.03 1.04 -6.24
CA TRP A 322 -0.94 0.82 -5.19
C TRP A 322 -0.73 1.77 -4.02
N LEU A 323 -1.79 2.44 -3.60
CA LEU A 323 -1.73 3.52 -2.63
C LEU A 323 -1.65 2.99 -1.19
N THR A 324 -0.78 3.61 -0.38
CA THR A 324 -0.64 3.28 1.03
C THR A 324 -1.80 3.87 1.83
N VAL A 325 -2.47 3.02 2.62
CA VAL A 325 -3.62 3.39 3.47
C VAL A 325 -3.35 3.21 4.97
N TRP A 326 -2.27 2.49 5.32
CA TRP A 326 -1.83 2.32 6.70
C TRP A 326 -0.31 2.20 6.76
N ARG A 327 0.29 2.81 7.80
CA ARG A 327 1.70 2.62 8.15
C ARG A 327 1.89 2.54 9.67
N ALA A 328 2.81 1.68 10.10
CA ALA A 328 3.33 1.63 11.46
C ALA A 328 4.82 1.29 11.43
N ARG A 329 5.53 1.65 12.49
CA ARG A 329 6.95 1.32 12.64
C ARG A 329 7.11 0.12 13.56
N ALA A 330 7.68 -0.96 13.05
CA ALA A 330 8.06 -2.10 13.88
C ALA A 330 9.32 -1.78 14.71
N VAL A 331 9.29 -2.18 15.97
CA VAL A 331 10.44 -2.06 16.89
C VAL A 331 10.70 -3.42 17.53
N PRO A 332 11.84 -4.06 17.25
CA PRO A 332 12.23 -5.30 17.89
C PRO A 332 12.44 -5.12 19.40
N HIS A 333 12.01 -6.12 20.18
CA HIS A 333 12.19 -6.17 21.64
C HIS A 333 12.75 -7.53 22.09
#